data_2e175103d146928b104512a9f82dd929
#
_entry.id   2e175103d146928b104512a9f82dd929
#
_cell.length_a   1.000
_cell.length_b   1.000
_cell.length_c   1.000
_cell.angle_alpha   90.00
_cell.angle_beta   90.00
_cell.angle_gamma   90.00
#
_symmetry.space_group_name_H-M   'P 1'
#
loop_
_entity.id
_entity.type
_entity.pdbx_description
1 polymer ?
#
loop_
_entity_poly.entity_id
_entity_poly.type
_entity_poly.pdbx_seq_one_letter_code
_entity_poly.pdbx_strand_id
1 'polypeptide(L)'
;MNILDQCDDLRAREEPFVLATVVAYKSPQSAKPGSKAIITADGSSTGWVGGGCVQPIVLREARRALQTGQPKLLTISPDDPRDDWKGVESFRMTCEGGGSLEIYLEPFLPKPQLLIIGNSPVAETLTQLGALLDFKVVVADTDFSSVKDQINESSYVVVATMGNRDEEGLLAVIGTRPKYLGLVAGRKKSEALFEYVRTSSATDEDIAVITCPAGVEIGSETLPEIALSVAAQMTRVRRTSAEQPRTVATAIDPICGMTVEIENAKYSSVVDGTTIYFCCPRCKETYDQPQVSRITRV
;
A
#
# COMPACT_ATOMS: atom_id res chain seq x y z
N MET A 1 2.20 -19.80 -20.48
CA MET A 1 2.36 -19.76 -19.01
C MET A 1 1.00 -19.49 -18.42
N ASN A 2 0.54 -20.32 -17.49
CA ASN A 2 -0.73 -20.11 -16.80
C ASN A 2 -0.64 -18.85 -15.93
N ILE A 3 -1.75 -18.19 -15.65
CA ILE A 3 -1.76 -16.97 -14.84
C ILE A 3 -1.32 -17.25 -13.39
N LEU A 4 -1.56 -18.45 -12.88
CA LEU A 4 -1.11 -18.85 -11.55
C LEU A 4 0.40 -19.07 -11.51
N ASP A 5 1.02 -19.60 -12.56
CA ASP A 5 2.48 -19.73 -12.67
C ASP A 5 3.14 -18.34 -12.64
N GLN A 6 2.51 -17.34 -13.28
CA GLN A 6 3.00 -15.95 -13.21
C GLN A 6 2.86 -15.33 -11.81
N CYS A 7 1.79 -15.66 -11.08
CA CYS A 7 1.66 -15.23 -9.68
C CYS A 7 2.81 -15.82 -8.82
N ASP A 8 3.14 -17.09 -9.03
CA ASP A 8 4.21 -17.74 -8.28
C ASP A 8 5.59 -17.14 -8.63
N ASP A 9 5.84 -16.81 -9.89
CA ASP A 9 7.05 -16.12 -10.33
C ASP A 9 7.17 -14.71 -9.71
N LEU A 10 6.09 -13.93 -9.67
CA LEU A 10 6.08 -12.61 -9.05
C LEU A 10 6.27 -12.70 -7.53
N ARG A 11 5.65 -13.69 -6.87
CA ARG A 11 5.86 -13.95 -5.44
C ARG A 11 7.30 -14.33 -5.13
N ALA A 12 7.91 -15.19 -5.95
CA ALA A 12 9.30 -15.60 -5.79
C ALA A 12 10.29 -14.42 -5.95
N ARG A 13 9.93 -13.42 -6.77
CA ARG A 13 10.73 -12.19 -6.96
C ARG A 13 10.39 -11.07 -5.96
N GLU A 14 9.48 -11.36 -5.01
CA GLU A 14 8.98 -10.35 -4.05
C GLU A 14 8.40 -9.09 -4.75
N GLU A 15 7.84 -9.24 -5.95
CA GLU A 15 7.21 -8.15 -6.70
C GLU A 15 5.74 -7.99 -6.30
N PRO A 16 5.28 -6.77 -5.93
CA PRO A 16 3.89 -6.55 -5.55
C PRO A 16 2.96 -6.61 -6.76
N PHE A 17 1.84 -7.32 -6.61
CA PHE A 17 0.79 -7.39 -7.63
C PHE A 17 -0.60 -7.61 -7.03
N VAL A 18 -1.63 -7.40 -7.83
CA VAL A 18 -3.01 -7.76 -7.52
C VAL A 18 -3.47 -8.85 -8.46
N LEU A 19 -4.07 -9.90 -7.91
CA LEU A 19 -4.82 -10.88 -8.67
C LEU A 19 -6.29 -10.46 -8.69
N ALA A 20 -6.78 -10.03 -9.85
CA ALA A 20 -8.18 -9.77 -10.10
C ALA A 20 -8.88 -11.05 -10.58
N THR A 21 -9.99 -11.41 -9.96
CA THR A 21 -10.78 -12.61 -10.35
C THR A 21 -12.25 -12.24 -10.50
N VAL A 22 -12.84 -12.55 -11.64
CA VAL A 22 -14.30 -12.44 -11.83
C VAL A 22 -14.97 -13.54 -11.02
N VAL A 23 -15.84 -13.16 -10.08
CA VAL A 23 -16.56 -14.10 -9.18
C VAL A 23 -18.01 -14.28 -9.58
N ALA A 24 -18.65 -13.23 -10.14
CA ALA A 24 -20.02 -13.31 -10.66
C ALA A 24 -20.22 -12.37 -11.84
N TYR A 25 -21.26 -12.64 -12.63
CA TYR A 25 -21.66 -11.78 -13.75
C TYR A 25 -23.15 -11.87 -14.05
N LYS A 26 -23.68 -10.81 -14.67
CA LYS A 26 -25.00 -10.78 -15.29
C LYS A 26 -24.82 -10.43 -16.78
N SER A 27 -25.42 -11.21 -17.67
CA SER A 27 -25.34 -10.97 -19.12
C SER A 27 -25.91 -9.60 -19.52
N PRO A 28 -25.39 -9.01 -20.63
CA PRO A 28 -24.30 -9.49 -21.48
C PRO A 28 -22.93 -9.04 -20.96
N GLN A 29 -21.99 -9.95 -20.75
CA GLN A 29 -20.60 -9.67 -20.39
C GLN A 29 -19.66 -10.67 -21.08
N SER A 30 -18.48 -10.17 -21.51
CA SER A 30 -17.46 -10.99 -22.16
C SER A 30 -16.65 -11.82 -21.15
N ALA A 31 -16.36 -11.25 -19.97
CA ALA A 31 -15.69 -11.97 -18.90
C ALA A 31 -16.66 -12.88 -18.14
N LYS A 32 -16.18 -14.03 -17.71
CA LYS A 32 -16.94 -15.06 -17.01
C LYS A 32 -16.31 -15.38 -15.65
N PRO A 33 -17.06 -15.95 -14.70
CA PRO A 33 -16.49 -16.41 -13.44
C PRO A 33 -15.26 -17.28 -13.65
N GLY A 34 -14.19 -17.00 -12.90
CA GLY A 34 -12.88 -17.64 -13.06
C GLY A 34 -11.94 -16.93 -14.03
N SER A 35 -12.41 -15.97 -14.84
CA SER A 35 -11.52 -15.08 -15.60
C SER A 35 -10.62 -14.31 -14.64
N LYS A 36 -9.32 -14.22 -14.96
CA LYS A 36 -8.31 -13.61 -14.10
C LYS A 36 -7.45 -12.61 -14.84
N ALA A 37 -6.95 -11.62 -14.10
CA ALA A 37 -5.87 -10.75 -14.54
C ALA A 37 -4.90 -10.46 -13.38
N ILE A 38 -3.62 -10.36 -13.69
CA ILE A 38 -2.59 -9.83 -12.78
C ILE A 38 -2.40 -8.37 -13.12
N ILE A 39 -2.36 -7.53 -12.09
CA ILE A 39 -2.05 -6.10 -12.21
C ILE A 39 -0.82 -5.82 -11.36
N THR A 40 0.26 -5.35 -11.96
CA THR A 40 1.51 -5.01 -11.28
C THR A 40 1.54 -3.55 -10.83
N ALA A 41 2.49 -3.19 -9.96
CA ALA A 41 2.56 -1.85 -9.36
C ALA A 41 2.76 -0.73 -10.40
N ASP A 42 3.43 -1.01 -11.53
CA ASP A 42 3.59 -0.09 -12.66
C ASP A 42 2.30 0.11 -13.48
N GLY A 43 1.23 -0.63 -13.16
CA GLY A 43 -0.05 -0.61 -13.85
C GLY A 43 -0.12 -1.47 -15.10
N SER A 44 0.89 -2.30 -15.37
CA SER A 44 0.82 -3.33 -16.40
C SER A 44 -0.21 -4.39 -16.01
N SER A 45 -0.90 -4.98 -17.00
CA SER A 45 -1.88 -6.03 -16.75
C SER A 45 -1.71 -7.19 -17.71
N THR A 46 -1.80 -8.40 -17.19
CA THR A 46 -1.78 -9.66 -17.97
C THR A 46 -3.04 -10.47 -17.64
N GLY A 47 -3.70 -10.98 -18.66
CA GLY A 47 -4.99 -11.68 -18.49
C GLY A 47 -6.19 -10.79 -18.83
N TRP A 48 -7.41 -11.20 -18.40
CA TRP A 48 -8.64 -10.54 -18.81
C TRP A 48 -9.75 -10.67 -17.76
N VAL A 49 -10.31 -9.56 -17.32
CA VAL A 49 -11.44 -9.51 -16.38
C VAL A 49 -12.58 -8.59 -16.84
N GLY A 50 -12.50 -8.08 -18.09
CA GLY A 50 -13.55 -7.24 -18.67
C GLY A 50 -13.00 -6.22 -19.65
N GLY A 51 -13.90 -5.63 -20.45
CA GLY A 51 -13.58 -4.67 -21.52
C GLY A 51 -13.30 -3.25 -21.04
N GLY A 52 -13.30 -2.33 -22.03
CA GLY A 52 -12.85 -0.94 -21.85
C GLY A 52 -13.55 -0.15 -20.75
N CYS A 53 -14.79 -0.45 -20.38
CA CYS A 53 -15.49 0.23 -19.27
C CYS A 53 -15.11 -0.34 -17.90
N VAL A 54 -14.65 -1.59 -17.83
CA VAL A 54 -14.29 -2.31 -16.59
C VAL A 54 -12.82 -2.07 -16.23
N GLN A 55 -11.95 -2.13 -17.23
CA GLN A 55 -10.49 -2.10 -17.04
C GLN A 55 -9.99 -0.87 -16.28
N PRO A 56 -10.42 0.38 -16.55
CA PRO A 56 -9.96 1.55 -15.79
C PRO A 56 -10.32 1.48 -14.31
N ILE A 57 -11.51 0.96 -13.97
CA ILE A 57 -11.98 0.77 -12.60
C ILE A 57 -11.07 -0.25 -11.90
N VAL A 58 -10.87 -1.40 -12.52
CA VAL A 58 -10.04 -2.48 -11.96
C VAL A 58 -8.60 -2.02 -11.74
N LEU A 59 -7.99 -1.31 -12.70
CA LEU A 59 -6.62 -0.79 -12.56
C LEU A 59 -6.49 0.22 -11.43
N ARG A 60 -7.45 1.13 -11.29
CA ARG A 60 -7.48 2.12 -10.21
C ARG A 60 -7.60 1.45 -8.85
N GLU A 61 -8.58 0.55 -8.70
CA GLU A 61 -8.83 -0.11 -7.42
C GLU A 61 -7.72 -1.13 -7.07
N ALA A 62 -7.08 -1.75 -8.08
CA ALA A 62 -5.89 -2.57 -7.87
C ALA A 62 -4.73 -1.75 -7.29
N ARG A 63 -4.46 -0.54 -7.79
CA ARG A 63 -3.45 0.35 -7.20
C ARG A 63 -3.77 0.68 -5.75
N ARG A 64 -5.03 1.00 -5.44
CA ARG A 64 -5.47 1.25 -4.06
C ARG A 64 -5.30 0.02 -3.18
N ALA A 65 -5.61 -1.18 -3.68
CA ALA A 65 -5.40 -2.42 -2.97
C ALA A 65 -3.90 -2.66 -2.67
N LEU A 66 -2.99 -2.34 -3.61
CA LEU A 66 -1.55 -2.40 -3.36
C LEU A 66 -1.09 -1.40 -2.29
N GLN A 67 -1.64 -0.19 -2.28
CA GLN A 67 -1.29 0.84 -1.30
C GLN A 67 -1.76 0.50 0.11
N THR A 68 -2.96 -0.05 0.23
CA THR A 68 -3.59 -0.36 1.52
C THR A 68 -3.29 -1.77 2.03
N GLY A 69 -2.91 -2.69 1.14
CA GLY A 69 -2.79 -4.12 1.43
C GLY A 69 -4.13 -4.79 1.72
N GLN A 70 -5.26 -4.12 1.43
CA GLN A 70 -6.59 -4.65 1.70
C GLN A 70 -7.22 -5.23 0.44
N PRO A 71 -7.77 -6.46 0.50
CA PRO A 71 -8.55 -7.01 -0.61
C PRO A 71 -9.86 -6.23 -0.78
N LYS A 72 -10.41 -6.26 -2.00
CA LYS A 72 -11.64 -5.55 -2.35
C LYS A 72 -12.55 -6.42 -3.20
N LEU A 73 -13.84 -6.31 -2.98
CA LEU A 73 -14.85 -6.82 -3.89
C LEU A 73 -15.48 -5.63 -4.64
N LEU A 74 -15.37 -5.65 -5.96
CA LEU A 74 -15.93 -4.62 -6.82
C LEU A 74 -17.22 -5.13 -7.45
N THR A 75 -18.30 -4.36 -7.40
CA THR A 75 -19.49 -4.53 -8.20
C THR A 75 -19.52 -3.46 -9.29
N ILE A 76 -19.50 -3.85 -10.56
CA ILE A 76 -19.51 -2.95 -11.70
C ILE A 76 -20.80 -3.21 -12.49
N SER A 77 -21.74 -2.26 -12.46
CA SER A 77 -23.10 -2.40 -12.98
C SER A 77 -23.57 -1.11 -13.67
N PRO A 78 -24.47 -1.18 -14.67
CA PRO A 78 -25.17 0.01 -15.17
C PRO A 78 -26.20 0.57 -14.17
N ASP A 79 -26.66 -0.27 -13.24
CA ASP A 79 -27.61 0.09 -12.20
C ASP A 79 -26.94 0.95 -11.11
N ASP A 80 -27.72 1.65 -10.31
CA ASP A 80 -27.18 2.45 -9.21
C ASP A 80 -26.40 1.60 -8.20
N PRO A 81 -25.34 2.17 -7.58
CA PRO A 81 -24.53 1.46 -6.61
C PRO A 81 -25.37 0.88 -5.46
N ARG A 82 -25.12 -0.36 -5.09
CA ARG A 82 -25.69 -0.96 -3.88
C ARG A 82 -24.76 -0.66 -2.71
N ASP A 83 -25.19 0.21 -1.81
CA ASP A 83 -24.41 0.63 -0.63
C ASP A 83 -24.53 -0.33 0.58
N ASP A 84 -25.21 -1.47 0.43
CA ASP A 84 -25.70 -2.25 1.58
C ASP A 84 -24.68 -3.23 2.16
N TRP A 85 -23.55 -3.49 1.48
CA TRP A 85 -22.59 -4.52 1.89
C TRP A 85 -21.24 -3.92 2.28
N LYS A 86 -20.85 -4.11 3.54
CA LYS A 86 -19.50 -3.71 4.00
C LYS A 86 -18.42 -4.46 3.21
N GLY A 87 -17.44 -3.72 2.70
CA GLY A 87 -16.31 -4.27 1.94
C GLY A 87 -16.58 -4.49 0.45
N VAL A 88 -17.76 -4.09 -0.05
CA VAL A 88 -18.08 -4.06 -1.47
C VAL A 88 -18.04 -2.62 -1.97
N GLU A 89 -17.24 -2.37 -2.99
CA GLU A 89 -17.21 -1.07 -3.66
C GLU A 89 -17.99 -1.16 -4.99
N SER A 90 -19.03 -0.34 -5.12
CA SER A 90 -19.91 -0.34 -6.29
C SER A 90 -19.55 0.78 -7.26
N PHE A 91 -19.47 0.45 -8.54
CA PHE A 91 -19.14 1.38 -9.63
C PHE A 91 -20.18 1.31 -10.73
N ARG A 92 -20.61 2.50 -11.20
CA ARG A 92 -21.49 2.58 -12.32
C ARG A 92 -20.74 2.36 -13.63
N MET A 93 -21.25 1.48 -14.46
CA MET A 93 -20.76 1.24 -15.81
C MET A 93 -21.60 1.99 -16.83
N THR A 94 -20.96 2.79 -17.70
CA THR A 94 -21.61 3.59 -18.74
C THR A 94 -21.79 2.86 -20.06
N CYS A 95 -21.67 1.53 -20.06
CA CYS A 95 -21.78 0.73 -21.27
C CYS A 95 -23.26 0.49 -21.63
N GLU A 96 -23.67 0.85 -22.86
CA GLU A 96 -25.02 0.63 -23.38
C GLU A 96 -25.40 -0.87 -23.48
N GLY A 97 -24.40 -1.77 -23.45
CA GLY A 97 -24.60 -3.20 -23.56
C GLY A 97 -25.27 -3.87 -22.36
N GLY A 98 -25.39 -3.18 -21.22
CA GLY A 98 -25.95 -3.72 -19.98
C GLY A 98 -25.03 -4.79 -19.33
N GLY A 99 -25.62 -5.55 -18.40
CA GLY A 99 -24.90 -6.58 -17.64
C GLY A 99 -24.11 -6.05 -16.45
N SER A 100 -23.63 -6.93 -15.57
CA SER A 100 -22.80 -6.56 -14.43
C SER A 100 -21.69 -7.57 -14.19
N LEU A 101 -20.66 -7.15 -13.47
CA LEU A 101 -19.52 -7.98 -13.06
C LEU A 101 -19.25 -7.76 -11.58
N GLU A 102 -18.95 -8.85 -10.88
CA GLU A 102 -18.34 -8.81 -9.56
C GLU A 102 -16.91 -9.33 -9.68
N ILE A 103 -15.95 -8.52 -9.22
CA ILE A 103 -14.52 -8.79 -9.35
C ILE A 103 -13.87 -8.68 -7.98
N TYR A 104 -13.25 -9.77 -7.54
CA TYR A 104 -12.42 -9.77 -6.32
C TYR A 104 -10.98 -9.38 -6.67
N LEU A 105 -10.46 -8.40 -5.93
CA LEU A 105 -9.08 -7.94 -6.02
C LEU A 105 -8.33 -8.42 -4.78
N GLU A 106 -7.33 -9.27 -4.99
CA GLU A 106 -6.48 -9.80 -3.94
C GLU A 106 -5.06 -9.25 -4.10
N PRO A 107 -4.61 -8.34 -3.20
CA PRO A 107 -3.26 -7.81 -3.25
C PRO A 107 -2.25 -8.80 -2.65
N PHE A 108 -1.16 -9.01 -3.38
CA PHE A 108 0.03 -9.75 -2.93
C PHE A 108 1.16 -8.76 -2.73
N LEU A 109 1.55 -8.55 -1.49
CA LEU A 109 2.63 -7.65 -1.11
C LEU A 109 3.81 -8.46 -0.57
N PRO A 110 5.05 -8.01 -0.82
CA PRO A 110 6.21 -8.58 -0.13
C PRO A 110 6.05 -8.47 1.39
N LYS A 111 6.63 -9.43 2.11
CA LYS A 111 6.68 -9.33 3.57
C LYS A 111 7.45 -8.08 3.97
N PRO A 112 6.91 -7.23 4.87
CA PRO A 112 7.66 -6.08 5.36
C PRO A 112 8.94 -6.55 6.07
N GLN A 113 10.04 -5.84 5.87
CA GLN A 113 11.28 -6.13 6.55
C GLN A 113 11.24 -5.62 7.99
N LEU A 114 11.66 -6.47 8.94
CA LEU A 114 11.98 -6.08 10.31
C LEU A 114 13.49 -6.23 10.51
N LEU A 115 14.16 -5.10 10.64
CA LEU A 115 15.59 -5.03 10.93
C LEU A 115 15.79 -4.78 12.43
N ILE A 116 16.44 -5.70 13.10
CA ILE A 116 16.73 -5.64 14.54
C ILE A 116 18.22 -5.39 14.70
N ILE A 117 18.56 -4.31 15.42
CA ILE A 117 19.94 -3.92 15.72
C ILE A 117 20.26 -4.38 17.14
N GLY A 118 21.20 -5.32 17.26
CA GLY A 118 21.63 -5.91 18.52
C GLY A 118 21.14 -7.34 18.72
N ASN A 119 21.65 -7.99 19.78
CA ASN A 119 21.41 -9.40 20.12
C ASN A 119 20.93 -9.59 21.57
N SER A 120 20.27 -8.60 22.14
CA SER A 120 19.71 -8.69 23.48
C SER A 120 18.59 -9.73 23.57
N PRO A 121 18.21 -10.19 24.77
CA PRO A 121 17.06 -11.10 24.93
C PRO A 121 15.74 -10.51 24.40
N VAL A 122 15.58 -9.19 24.37
CA VAL A 122 14.46 -8.54 23.69
C VAL A 122 14.56 -8.69 22.18
N ALA A 123 15.76 -8.55 21.60
CA ALA A 123 16.00 -8.77 20.17
C ALA A 123 15.70 -10.21 19.75
N GLU A 124 16.12 -11.20 20.55
CA GLU A 124 15.84 -12.62 20.32
C GLU A 124 14.34 -12.92 20.32
N THR A 125 13.63 -12.43 21.36
CA THR A 125 12.17 -12.61 21.45
C THR A 125 11.47 -11.90 20.30
N LEU A 126 11.89 -10.67 19.95
CA LEU A 126 11.31 -9.90 18.86
C LEU A 126 11.55 -10.57 17.49
N THR A 127 12.67 -11.27 17.32
CA THR A 127 12.95 -12.09 16.13
C THR A 127 11.90 -13.18 15.94
N GLN A 128 11.55 -13.90 17.02
CA GLN A 128 10.52 -14.94 16.99
C GLN A 128 9.14 -14.37 16.73
N LEU A 129 8.77 -13.29 17.43
CA LEU A 129 7.48 -12.63 17.22
C LEU A 129 7.38 -12.02 15.82
N GLY A 130 8.44 -11.43 15.30
CA GLY A 130 8.49 -10.88 13.96
C GLY A 130 8.20 -11.94 12.88
N ALA A 131 8.80 -13.10 13.00
CA ALA A 131 8.54 -14.23 12.09
C ALA A 131 7.08 -14.71 12.15
N LEU A 132 6.49 -14.81 13.35
CA LEU A 132 5.07 -15.16 13.55
C LEU A 132 4.11 -14.09 12.99
N LEU A 133 4.53 -12.83 12.97
CA LEU A 133 3.77 -11.69 12.45
C LEU A 133 4.01 -11.43 10.96
N ASP A 134 4.61 -12.38 10.26
CA ASP A 134 4.85 -12.31 8.81
C ASP A 134 5.81 -11.17 8.39
N PHE A 135 6.82 -10.89 9.20
CA PHE A 135 7.95 -10.05 8.81
C PHE A 135 9.10 -10.90 8.22
N LYS A 136 9.83 -10.31 7.26
CA LYS A 136 11.16 -10.78 6.87
C LYS A 136 12.15 -10.22 7.87
N VAL A 137 12.53 -11.04 8.86
CA VAL A 137 13.39 -10.59 9.96
C VAL A 137 14.86 -10.67 9.56
N VAL A 138 15.58 -9.58 9.78
CA VAL A 138 17.04 -9.46 9.63
C VAL A 138 17.60 -8.96 10.95
N VAL A 139 18.62 -9.59 11.45
CA VAL A 139 19.31 -9.20 12.70
C VAL A 139 20.72 -8.74 12.37
N ALA A 140 21.05 -7.51 12.74
CA ALA A 140 22.41 -6.97 12.74
C ALA A 140 22.95 -7.05 14.17
N ASP A 141 23.78 -8.05 14.43
CA ASP A 141 24.30 -8.37 15.77
C ASP A 141 25.58 -7.57 16.08
N THR A 142 26.60 -7.69 15.21
CA THR A 142 27.95 -7.17 15.48
C THR A 142 28.44 -6.15 14.46
N ASP A 143 28.00 -6.22 13.24
CA ASP A 143 28.35 -5.28 12.17
C ASP A 143 27.13 -4.43 11.78
N PHE A 144 27.22 -3.14 12.05
CA PHE A 144 26.18 -2.17 11.71
C PHE A 144 26.53 -1.34 10.47
N SER A 145 27.66 -1.57 9.82
CA SER A 145 28.17 -0.71 8.73
C SER A 145 27.28 -0.68 7.50
N SER A 146 26.63 -1.81 7.17
CA SER A 146 25.76 -1.94 6.00
C SER A 146 24.27 -1.84 6.30
N VAL A 147 23.92 -1.54 7.55
CA VAL A 147 22.51 -1.49 8.01
C VAL A 147 21.73 -0.41 7.27
N LYS A 148 22.33 0.77 7.09
CA LYS A 148 21.70 1.93 6.48
C LYS A 148 21.22 1.67 5.05
N ASP A 149 21.98 0.93 4.29
CA ASP A 149 21.70 0.60 2.89
C ASP A 149 20.54 -0.41 2.74
N GLN A 150 20.20 -1.12 3.83
CA GLN A 150 19.11 -2.07 3.86
C GLN A 150 17.76 -1.45 4.26
N ILE A 151 17.76 -0.20 4.73
CA ILE A 151 16.57 0.48 5.23
C ILE A 151 15.89 1.27 4.10
N ASN A 152 14.59 1.05 3.94
CA ASN A 152 13.74 1.81 3.04
C ASN A 152 12.44 2.27 3.76
N GLU A 153 11.59 3.03 3.08
CA GLU A 153 10.34 3.58 3.63
C GLU A 153 9.32 2.51 4.09
N SER A 154 9.47 1.25 3.68
CA SER A 154 8.62 0.13 4.10
C SER A 154 9.22 -0.67 5.25
N SER A 155 10.47 -0.41 5.62
CA SER A 155 11.20 -1.14 6.67
C SER A 155 10.70 -0.78 8.07
N TYR A 156 10.72 -1.76 8.96
CA TYR A 156 10.55 -1.60 10.40
C TYR A 156 11.92 -1.82 11.04
N VAL A 157 12.38 -0.88 11.85
CA VAL A 157 13.70 -0.92 12.47
C VAL A 157 13.54 -0.85 13.98
N VAL A 158 14.21 -1.73 14.70
CA VAL A 158 14.24 -1.73 16.17
C VAL A 158 15.67 -1.81 16.65
N VAL A 159 16.11 -0.78 17.38
CA VAL A 159 17.39 -0.78 18.09
C VAL A 159 17.18 -1.39 19.48
N ALA A 160 17.70 -2.58 19.68
CA ALA A 160 17.53 -3.40 20.90
C ALA A 160 18.87 -3.95 21.42
N THR A 161 19.86 -3.08 21.55
CA THR A 161 21.21 -3.37 22.00
C THR A 161 21.34 -3.51 23.51
N MET A 162 20.40 -2.92 24.27
CA MET A 162 20.31 -2.99 25.75
C MET A 162 21.62 -2.66 26.51
N GLY A 163 22.33 -1.63 26.08
CA GLY A 163 23.54 -1.15 26.75
C GLY A 163 24.83 -1.61 26.12
N ASN A 164 24.75 -2.52 25.17
CA ASN A 164 25.92 -2.99 24.45
C ASN A 164 25.97 -2.31 23.07
N ARG A 165 26.79 -1.26 22.91
CA ARG A 165 26.95 -0.53 21.65
C ARG A 165 25.67 0.25 21.22
N ASP A 166 24.93 0.81 22.19
CA ASP A 166 23.71 1.56 21.89
C ASP A 166 23.96 2.75 20.96
N GLU A 167 25.05 3.49 21.20
CA GLU A 167 25.47 4.65 20.41
C GLU A 167 25.73 4.26 18.96
N GLU A 168 26.48 3.19 18.75
CA GLU A 168 26.79 2.69 17.40
C GLU A 168 25.53 2.20 16.69
N GLY A 169 24.66 1.43 17.39
CA GLY A 169 23.40 0.93 16.85
C GLY A 169 22.46 2.05 16.45
N LEU A 170 22.41 3.14 17.25
CA LEU A 170 21.60 4.30 16.95
C LEU A 170 22.17 5.11 15.77
N LEU A 171 23.50 5.34 15.74
CA LEU A 171 24.17 6.03 14.63
C LEU A 171 24.02 5.29 13.29
N ALA A 172 23.96 3.95 13.32
CA ALA A 172 23.76 3.15 12.11
C ALA A 172 22.40 3.36 11.42
N VAL A 173 21.40 3.86 12.15
CA VAL A 173 20.03 4.06 11.63
C VAL A 173 19.62 5.53 11.56
N ILE A 174 20.36 6.43 12.19
CA ILE A 174 20.03 7.86 12.21
C ILE A 174 20.04 8.45 10.79
N GLY A 175 19.10 9.36 10.52
CA GLY A 175 18.90 9.96 9.18
C GLY A 175 18.19 9.05 8.18
N THR A 176 17.82 7.80 8.55
CA THR A 176 16.93 6.97 7.75
C THR A 176 15.45 7.34 8.00
N ARG A 177 14.57 6.97 7.08
CA ARG A 177 13.13 7.22 7.17
C ARG A 177 12.33 5.93 6.96
N PRO A 178 12.51 4.93 7.85
CA PRO A 178 11.71 3.72 7.78
C PRO A 178 10.27 4.00 8.19
N LYS A 179 9.38 3.05 7.92
CA LYS A 179 7.99 3.10 8.36
C LYS A 179 7.84 3.11 9.89
N TYR A 180 8.77 2.47 10.58
CA TYR A 180 8.87 2.45 12.03
C TYR A 180 10.32 2.42 12.45
N LEU A 181 10.71 3.27 13.39
CA LEU A 181 12.03 3.27 14.05
C LEU A 181 11.84 3.31 15.56
N GLY A 182 12.08 2.18 16.21
CA GLY A 182 11.94 2.05 17.66
C GLY A 182 13.29 1.89 18.37
N LEU A 183 13.46 2.56 19.49
CA LEU A 183 14.60 2.40 20.38
C LEU A 183 14.14 1.78 21.70
N VAL A 184 14.68 0.61 22.03
CA VAL A 184 14.43 -0.09 23.30
C VAL A 184 15.35 0.49 24.37
N ALA A 185 14.92 1.59 24.97
CA ALA A 185 15.63 2.26 26.06
C ALA A 185 14.63 2.96 26.97
N GLY A 186 14.93 3.02 28.27
CA GLY A 186 14.18 3.84 29.21
C GLY A 186 14.46 5.34 28.99
N ARG A 187 13.54 6.21 29.40
CA ARG A 187 13.59 7.68 29.17
C ARG A 187 14.94 8.32 29.50
N LYS A 188 15.46 8.09 30.71
CA LYS A 188 16.74 8.66 31.12
C LYS A 188 17.91 8.26 30.22
N LYS A 189 17.91 7.01 29.74
CA LYS A 189 18.96 6.51 28.85
C LYS A 189 18.81 7.08 27.45
N SER A 190 17.59 7.18 26.95
CA SER A 190 17.35 7.75 25.63
C SER A 190 17.71 9.21 25.52
N GLU A 191 17.49 10.02 26.58
CA GLU A 191 17.93 11.42 26.64
C GLU A 191 19.45 11.55 26.45
N ALA A 192 20.23 10.71 27.14
CA ALA A 192 21.69 10.70 27.00
C ALA A 192 22.14 10.24 25.59
N LEU A 193 21.46 9.22 25.01
CA LEU A 193 21.75 8.76 23.66
C LEU A 193 21.40 9.81 22.60
N PHE A 194 20.29 10.52 22.76
CA PHE A 194 19.89 11.58 21.83
C PHE A 194 20.86 12.77 21.91
N GLU A 195 21.35 13.11 23.10
CA GLU A 195 22.39 14.14 23.22
C GLU A 195 23.68 13.70 22.52
N TYR A 196 24.09 12.45 22.69
CA TYR A 196 25.27 11.91 22.03
C TYR A 196 25.15 11.99 20.50
N VAL A 197 24.02 11.55 19.90
CA VAL A 197 23.87 11.58 18.43
C VAL A 197 23.75 13.00 17.87
N ARG A 198 23.22 13.97 18.65
CA ARG A 198 23.26 15.38 18.26
C ARG A 198 24.69 15.89 18.10
N THR A 199 25.61 15.50 19.00
CA THR A 199 27.03 15.87 18.89
C THR A 199 27.72 15.21 17.69
N SER A 200 27.15 14.14 17.17
CA SER A 200 27.65 13.34 16.04
C SER A 200 27.03 13.68 14.68
N SER A 201 26.23 14.74 14.55
CA SER A 201 25.59 15.23 13.31
C SER A 201 24.10 14.91 13.09
N ALA A 202 23.39 14.32 14.06
CA ALA A 202 21.95 14.11 13.95
C ALA A 202 21.19 15.44 14.13
N THR A 203 20.19 15.66 13.31
CA THR A 203 19.26 16.78 13.44
C THR A 203 18.12 16.45 14.41
N ASP A 204 17.43 17.45 14.92
CA ASP A 204 16.21 17.22 15.73
C ASP A 204 15.12 16.49 14.93
N GLU A 205 15.05 16.69 13.63
CA GLU A 205 14.15 15.95 12.73
C GLU A 205 14.51 14.46 12.63
N ASP A 206 15.79 14.10 12.70
CA ASP A 206 16.24 12.72 12.72
C ASP A 206 15.87 12.02 14.02
N ILE A 207 15.89 12.73 15.12
CA ILE A 207 15.52 12.22 16.44
C ILE A 207 13.99 12.11 16.56
N ALA A 208 13.26 13.05 16.01
CA ALA A 208 11.80 13.10 16.10
C ALA A 208 11.07 11.87 15.47
N VAL A 209 11.73 11.18 14.53
CA VAL A 209 11.17 9.96 13.93
C VAL A 209 11.36 8.72 14.79
N ILE A 210 12.21 8.80 15.84
CA ILE A 210 12.52 7.68 16.72
C ILE A 210 11.44 7.55 17.79
N THR A 211 10.75 6.42 17.79
CA THR A 211 9.83 6.08 18.88
C THR A 211 10.62 5.57 20.07
N CYS A 212 10.66 6.32 21.16
CA CYS A 212 11.34 5.94 22.39
C CYS A 212 10.56 6.40 23.63
N PRO A 213 10.32 5.53 24.60
CA PRO A 213 10.54 4.09 24.60
C PRO A 213 9.76 3.38 23.48
N ALA A 214 10.37 2.38 22.81
CA ALA A 214 9.68 1.55 21.86
C ALA A 214 8.66 0.66 22.57
N GLY A 215 7.49 0.48 21.95
CA GLY A 215 6.40 -0.34 22.45
C GLY A 215 5.17 0.47 22.86
N VAL A 216 4.02 -0.22 22.91
CA VAL A 216 2.79 0.31 23.51
C VAL A 216 2.81 0.07 25.01
N GLU A 217 2.21 1.00 25.78
CA GLU A 217 2.11 0.83 27.23
C GLU A 217 1.12 -0.31 27.57
N ILE A 218 1.66 -1.40 28.07
CA ILE A 218 0.91 -2.59 28.52
C ILE A 218 1.30 -3.03 29.94
N GLY A 219 2.11 -2.21 30.67
CA GLY A 219 2.63 -2.57 31.96
C GLY A 219 3.73 -3.63 31.91
N SER A 220 4.56 -3.65 30.86
CA SER A 220 5.62 -4.66 30.68
C SER A 220 6.65 -4.61 31.80
N GLU A 221 6.92 -5.75 32.43
CA GLU A 221 7.94 -5.92 33.47
C GLU A 221 9.09 -6.84 33.01
N THR A 222 8.78 -7.85 32.21
CA THR A 222 9.78 -8.82 31.71
C THR A 222 10.26 -8.49 30.30
N LEU A 223 11.44 -9.00 29.94
CA LEU A 223 12.02 -8.77 28.61
C LEU A 223 11.14 -9.28 27.46
N PRO A 224 10.49 -10.47 27.56
CA PRO A 224 9.53 -10.91 26.56
C PRO A 224 8.28 -10.00 26.43
N GLU A 225 7.79 -9.44 27.55
CA GLU A 225 6.68 -8.50 27.53
C GLU A 225 7.05 -7.18 26.84
N ILE A 226 8.29 -6.70 27.02
CA ILE A 226 8.82 -5.56 26.29
C ILE A 226 8.83 -5.87 24.78
N ALA A 227 9.33 -7.05 24.37
CA ALA A 227 9.31 -7.44 22.96
C ALA A 227 7.87 -7.53 22.41
N LEU A 228 6.93 -8.05 23.20
CA LEU A 228 5.51 -8.10 22.83
C LEU A 228 4.93 -6.69 22.65
N SER A 229 5.23 -5.75 23.54
CA SER A 229 4.76 -4.35 23.43
C SER A 229 5.28 -3.65 22.17
N VAL A 230 6.54 -3.92 21.80
CA VAL A 230 7.15 -3.42 20.54
C VAL A 230 6.46 -4.06 19.33
N ALA A 231 6.24 -5.37 19.33
CA ALA A 231 5.54 -6.08 18.27
C ALA A 231 4.09 -5.58 18.08
N ALA A 232 3.40 -5.29 19.19
CA ALA A 232 2.06 -4.69 19.17
C ALA A 232 2.08 -3.27 18.55
N GLN A 233 3.09 -2.45 18.89
CA GLN A 233 3.26 -1.12 18.30
C GLN A 233 3.51 -1.20 16.80
N MET A 234 4.42 -2.06 16.34
CA MET A 234 4.68 -2.29 14.92
C MET A 234 3.41 -2.72 14.18
N THR A 235 2.62 -3.62 14.78
CA THR A 235 1.34 -4.05 14.22
C THR A 235 0.36 -2.89 14.09
N ARG A 236 0.26 -2.02 15.10
CA ARG A 236 -0.54 -0.79 15.05
C ARG A 236 -0.11 0.10 13.88
N VAL A 237 1.20 0.40 13.76
CA VAL A 237 1.73 1.22 12.66
C VAL A 237 1.39 0.59 11.30
N ARG A 238 1.53 -0.72 11.14
CA ARG A 238 1.21 -1.43 9.91
C ARG A 238 -0.27 -1.28 9.52
N ARG A 239 -1.18 -1.38 10.49
CA ARG A 239 -2.62 -1.32 10.26
C ARG A 239 -3.13 0.11 10.05
N THR A 240 -2.67 1.07 10.85
CA THR A 240 -3.07 2.48 10.71
C THR A 240 -2.60 3.08 9.39
N SER A 241 -1.42 2.72 8.91
CA SER A 241 -0.94 3.18 7.60
C SER A 241 -1.73 2.60 6.43
N ALA A 242 -2.37 1.43 6.60
CA ALA A 242 -3.26 0.84 5.59
C ALA A 242 -4.60 1.58 5.47
N GLU A 243 -5.02 2.32 6.50
CA GLU A 243 -6.28 3.07 6.53
C GLU A 243 -6.18 4.47 5.92
N GLN A 244 -4.98 4.98 5.69
CA GLN A 244 -4.76 6.29 5.06
C GLN A 244 -4.31 6.12 3.61
N PRO A 245 -5.24 6.04 2.62
CA PRO A 245 -4.86 6.15 1.22
C PRO A 245 -4.20 7.51 1.00
N ARG A 246 -3.08 7.55 0.31
CA ARG A 246 -2.50 8.81 -0.17
C ARG A 246 -3.61 9.59 -0.85
N THR A 247 -3.87 10.81 -0.43
CA THR A 247 -4.79 11.74 -1.10
C THR A 247 -4.20 12.09 -2.46
N VAL A 248 -4.56 11.30 -3.47
CA VAL A 248 -4.20 11.59 -4.86
C VAL A 248 -5.19 12.63 -5.37
N ALA A 249 -4.69 13.67 -6.02
CA ALA A 249 -5.54 14.66 -6.64
C ALA A 249 -6.41 13.98 -7.72
N THR A 250 -7.73 14.19 -7.65
CA THR A 250 -8.69 13.54 -8.55
C THR A 250 -9.51 14.56 -9.32
N ALA A 251 -9.95 14.18 -10.52
CA ALA A 251 -10.92 14.90 -11.32
C ALA A 251 -12.12 13.98 -11.63
N ILE A 252 -13.25 14.57 -11.98
CA ILE A 252 -14.43 13.82 -12.43
C ILE A 252 -14.46 13.84 -13.95
N ASP A 253 -14.54 12.67 -14.58
CA ASP A 253 -14.79 12.55 -16.02
C ASP A 253 -16.20 13.09 -16.35
N PRO A 254 -16.31 14.16 -17.16
CA PRO A 254 -17.58 14.80 -17.43
C PRO A 254 -18.54 13.96 -18.27
N ILE A 255 -18.06 12.92 -18.94
CA ILE A 255 -18.89 12.06 -19.80
C ILE A 255 -19.54 10.94 -18.98
N CYS A 256 -18.81 10.34 -18.05
CA CYS A 256 -19.30 9.16 -17.33
C CYS A 256 -19.39 9.32 -15.81
N GLY A 257 -18.93 10.46 -15.26
CA GLY A 257 -18.96 10.73 -13.82
C GLY A 257 -17.91 9.93 -13.01
N MET A 258 -17.03 9.18 -13.68
CA MET A 258 -15.98 8.43 -12.97
C MET A 258 -14.89 9.34 -12.44
N THR A 259 -14.40 9.02 -11.25
CA THR A 259 -13.21 9.66 -10.67
C THR A 259 -11.96 9.22 -11.39
N VAL A 260 -11.13 10.16 -11.83
CA VAL A 260 -9.85 9.96 -12.52
C VAL A 260 -8.73 10.50 -11.63
N GLU A 261 -7.70 9.72 -11.38
CA GLU A 261 -6.49 10.18 -10.69
C GLU A 261 -5.65 11.03 -11.66
N ILE A 262 -5.43 12.29 -11.32
CA ILE A 262 -4.76 13.27 -12.21
C ILE A 262 -3.34 12.83 -12.57
N GLU A 263 -2.57 12.35 -11.61
CA GLU A 263 -1.18 11.89 -11.82
C GLU A 263 -1.06 10.73 -12.81
N ASN A 264 -2.10 9.90 -12.90
CA ASN A 264 -2.12 8.69 -13.72
C ASN A 264 -3.04 8.81 -14.95
N ALA A 265 -3.59 10.00 -15.19
CA ALA A 265 -4.55 10.23 -16.27
C ALA A 265 -3.86 10.17 -17.65
N LYS A 266 -4.17 9.11 -18.41
CA LYS A 266 -3.65 8.92 -19.78
C LYS A 266 -4.40 9.75 -20.82
N TYR A 267 -5.59 10.23 -20.51
CA TYR A 267 -6.49 10.90 -21.44
C TYR A 267 -6.91 12.24 -20.87
N SER A 268 -6.59 13.32 -21.56
CA SER A 268 -6.99 14.68 -21.19
C SER A 268 -7.24 15.54 -22.42
N SER A 269 -8.02 16.61 -22.26
CA SER A 269 -8.21 17.70 -23.24
C SER A 269 -8.08 19.03 -22.51
N VAL A 270 -7.59 20.05 -23.21
CA VAL A 270 -7.48 21.41 -22.65
C VAL A 270 -8.54 22.27 -23.32
N VAL A 271 -9.43 22.84 -22.51
CA VAL A 271 -10.50 23.73 -22.94
C VAL A 271 -10.44 25.00 -22.10
N ASP A 272 -10.32 26.14 -22.74
CA ASP A 272 -10.25 27.46 -22.08
C ASP A 272 -9.19 27.55 -20.96
N GLY A 273 -8.03 26.90 -21.17
CA GLY A 273 -6.93 26.84 -20.19
C GLY A 273 -7.15 25.85 -19.04
N THR A 274 -8.30 25.15 -18.98
CA THR A 274 -8.59 24.13 -17.97
C THR A 274 -8.34 22.74 -18.54
N THR A 275 -7.57 21.91 -17.82
CA THR A 275 -7.35 20.51 -18.19
C THR A 275 -8.49 19.65 -17.68
N ILE A 276 -9.14 18.93 -18.60
CA ILE A 276 -10.23 18.00 -18.34
C ILE A 276 -9.68 16.59 -18.50
N TYR A 277 -9.92 15.71 -17.54
CA TYR A 277 -9.38 14.36 -17.50
C TYR A 277 -10.46 13.32 -17.76
N PHE A 278 -10.10 12.25 -18.50
CA PHE A 278 -11.03 11.18 -18.89
C PHE A 278 -10.51 9.83 -18.43
N CYS A 279 -11.43 8.96 -18.04
CA CYS A 279 -11.12 7.62 -17.58
C CYS A 279 -10.67 6.67 -18.70
N CYS A 280 -11.09 6.93 -19.94
CA CYS A 280 -10.80 6.07 -21.10
C CYS A 280 -10.80 6.88 -22.41
N PRO A 281 -10.24 6.31 -23.51
CA PRO A 281 -10.21 6.99 -24.81
C PRO A 281 -11.59 7.33 -25.36
N ARG A 282 -12.57 6.47 -25.13
CA ARG A 282 -13.95 6.69 -25.59
C ARG A 282 -14.58 7.93 -24.96
N CYS A 283 -14.39 8.14 -23.66
CA CYS A 283 -14.91 9.36 -23.00
C CYS A 283 -14.25 10.61 -23.57
N LYS A 284 -12.92 10.57 -23.81
CA LYS A 284 -12.22 11.67 -24.45
C LYS A 284 -12.75 11.92 -25.88
N GLU A 285 -12.86 10.90 -26.70
CA GLU A 285 -13.39 11.01 -28.07
C GLU A 285 -14.81 11.56 -28.09
N THR A 286 -15.68 11.09 -27.17
CA THR A 286 -17.05 11.60 -27.04
C THR A 286 -17.09 13.08 -26.65
N TYR A 287 -16.17 13.50 -25.80
CA TYR A 287 -16.05 14.89 -25.38
C TYR A 287 -15.51 15.80 -26.50
N ASP A 288 -14.48 15.33 -27.22
CA ASP A 288 -13.80 16.09 -28.27
C ASP A 288 -14.63 16.14 -29.58
N GLN A 289 -15.65 15.29 -29.75
CA GLN A 289 -16.57 15.36 -30.89
C GLN A 289 -17.34 16.67 -30.85
N PRO A 290 -17.37 17.47 -31.94
CA PRO A 290 -18.16 18.67 -32.00
C PRO A 290 -19.62 18.34 -31.70
N GLN A 291 -20.22 19.02 -30.73
CA GLN A 291 -21.63 18.87 -30.43
C GLN A 291 -22.43 19.33 -31.66
N VAL A 292 -22.81 18.39 -32.51
CA VAL A 292 -23.80 18.65 -33.55
C VAL A 292 -25.08 18.97 -32.80
N SER A 293 -25.45 20.27 -32.86
CA SER A 293 -26.62 20.83 -32.23
C SER A 293 -27.83 19.89 -32.40
N ARG A 294 -28.39 19.41 -31.29
CA ARG A 294 -29.73 18.86 -31.26
C ARG A 294 -30.70 19.99 -31.62
N ILE A 295 -30.86 20.27 -32.91
CA ILE A 295 -31.96 21.10 -33.40
C ILE A 295 -33.23 20.31 -33.12
N THR A 296 -33.99 20.84 -32.22
CA THR A 296 -35.38 20.53 -31.88
C THR A 296 -36.18 20.26 -33.16
N ARG A 297 -36.72 19.06 -33.32
CA ARG A 297 -37.88 18.86 -34.17
C ARG A 297 -39.12 19.20 -33.33
N VAL A 298 -39.75 20.28 -33.73
CA VAL A 298 -41.12 20.66 -33.37
C VAL A 298 -42.10 19.62 -33.92
#